data_ab3873b6a084076f0d703b22a363c978
#
_entry.id   ab3873b6a084076f0d703b22a363c978
#
_cell.length_a   1.000
_cell.length_b   1.000
_cell.length_c   1.000
_cell.angle_alpha   90.00
_cell.angle_beta   90.00
_cell.angle_gamma   90.00
#
_symmetry.space_group_name_H-M   'P 1'
#
loop_
_entity.id
_entity.type
_entity.pdbx_description
1 polymer ?
#
loop_
_entity_poly.entity_id
_entity_poly.type
_entity_poly.pdbx_seq_one_letter_code
_entity_poly.pdbx_strand_id
1 'polypeptide(L)'
;MKHKLIILLFIWLSSLCGLSVSAQTGTVTGNITDSEGFPVIGASVVVKGTTNGVISDMDGNYSLSNISNGTVLLFSFVGLESQEVKYNGQSVINIVMKTSSVLLDEVVAIGYEVKKKSVVTGAISSLNSKEMLKARPTNVVNALNGRVSGVNVVTNSGQPGSAPKLVIRGVGTNGNSNPLYVIDGLPMDDMNSVNPNDIESIEILKDATSAAIYGARAANGVVLITTKKGEEGKTSISYDGYYGFSTVQKKPDMLNALEYTQLMKEFAANDGNEVQNGIVTEPNGIDTDWFDELFNTAPITEHNVTATLGSKQGSSLLSVNYLNQDGIVGEDKSSFERVTARLNSSYNINKVTILFSALT
;
A
#
# COMPACT_ATOMS: atom_id res chain seq x y z
N MET A 1 -17.69 -7.89 77.17
CA MET A 1 -18.81 -8.51 76.40
C MET A 1 -19.08 -7.82 75.09
N LYS A 2 -18.96 -6.51 74.96
CA LYS A 2 -19.28 -5.76 73.74
C LYS A 2 -18.42 -6.13 72.51
N HIS A 3 -17.11 -6.40 72.62
CA HIS A 3 -16.25 -6.79 71.53
C HIS A 3 -16.52 -8.17 70.94
N LYS A 4 -16.96 -9.13 71.73
CA LYS A 4 -17.33 -10.47 71.26
C LYS A 4 -18.62 -10.44 70.40
N LEU A 5 -19.53 -9.53 70.73
CA LEU A 5 -20.78 -9.36 69.99
C LEU A 5 -20.55 -8.73 68.64
N ILE A 6 -19.59 -7.77 68.48
CA ILE A 6 -19.21 -7.13 67.23
C ILE A 6 -18.51 -8.13 66.30
N ILE A 7 -17.64 -8.98 66.79
CA ILE A 7 -16.97 -10.02 66.04
C ILE A 7 -17.98 -11.09 65.54
N LEU A 8 -18.93 -11.47 66.29
CA LEU A 8 -20.02 -12.38 65.90
C LEU A 8 -20.93 -11.74 64.85
N LEU A 9 -21.18 -10.43 64.91
CA LEU A 9 -21.94 -9.67 63.86
C LEU A 9 -21.18 -9.58 62.57
N PHE A 10 -19.85 -9.37 62.57
CA PHE A 10 -18.99 -9.35 61.38
C PHE A 10 -18.88 -10.71 60.70
N ILE A 11 -18.82 -11.82 61.49
CA ILE A 11 -18.80 -13.18 60.96
C ILE A 11 -20.15 -13.52 60.31
N TRP A 12 -21.25 -13.06 60.90
CA TRP A 12 -22.58 -13.28 60.35
C TRP A 12 -22.83 -12.46 59.10
N LEU A 13 -22.31 -11.23 59.02
CA LEU A 13 -22.40 -10.37 57.84
C LEU A 13 -21.51 -10.86 56.68
N SER A 14 -20.35 -11.48 56.95
CA SER A 14 -19.50 -12.08 55.91
C SER A 14 -20.07 -13.38 55.32
N SER A 15 -20.93 -14.08 56.08
CA SER A 15 -21.62 -15.28 55.60
C SER A 15 -22.77 -14.99 54.62
N LEU A 16 -23.28 -13.75 54.57
CA LEU A 16 -24.32 -13.34 53.62
C LEU A 16 -23.78 -12.89 52.24
N CYS A 17 -22.47 -12.71 52.09
CA CYS A 17 -21.84 -12.27 50.83
C CYS A 17 -21.52 -13.40 49.84
N GLY A 18 -21.95 -14.62 50.10
CA GLY A 18 -21.76 -15.80 49.24
C GLY A 18 -22.88 -16.04 48.22
N LEU A 19 -23.54 -14.98 47.74
CA LEU A 19 -24.44 -15.13 46.60
C LEU A 19 -23.58 -15.28 45.31
N SER A 20 -23.25 -16.53 44.99
CA SER A 20 -22.75 -16.88 43.66
C SER A 20 -23.81 -16.50 42.63
N VAL A 21 -23.63 -15.37 41.94
CA VAL A 21 -24.39 -15.06 40.74
C VAL A 21 -23.96 -16.08 39.68
N SER A 22 -24.72 -17.16 39.60
CA SER A 22 -24.61 -18.11 38.49
C SER A 22 -25.04 -17.37 37.23
N ALA A 23 -24.08 -16.98 36.39
CA ALA A 23 -24.40 -16.45 35.09
C ALA A 23 -25.16 -17.55 34.33
N GLN A 24 -26.44 -17.35 34.13
CA GLN A 24 -27.28 -18.27 33.38
C GLN A 24 -26.83 -18.21 31.91
N THR A 25 -26.03 -19.21 31.50
CA THR A 25 -25.59 -19.37 30.13
C THR A 25 -26.69 -20.09 29.36
N GLY A 26 -27.08 -19.51 28.22
CA GLY A 26 -28.07 -20.07 27.29
C GLY A 26 -27.43 -20.69 26.07
N THR A 27 -28.25 -21.41 25.33
CA THR A 27 -27.94 -21.85 23.96
C THR A 27 -28.91 -21.16 23.01
N VAL A 28 -28.40 -20.61 21.93
CA VAL A 28 -29.19 -20.04 20.83
C VAL A 28 -28.99 -20.89 19.59
N THR A 29 -30.10 -21.17 18.91
CA THR A 29 -30.12 -21.82 17.61
C THR A 29 -30.78 -20.89 16.60
N GLY A 30 -30.66 -21.16 15.33
CA GLY A 30 -31.34 -20.40 14.28
C GLY A 30 -30.87 -20.76 12.91
N ASN A 31 -31.48 -20.11 11.95
CA ASN A 31 -31.17 -20.27 10.53
C ASN A 31 -30.69 -18.94 9.95
N ILE A 32 -29.69 -19.01 9.09
CA ILE A 32 -29.12 -17.85 8.39
C ILE A 32 -29.41 -18.00 6.92
N THR A 33 -30.17 -17.04 6.37
CA THR A 33 -30.51 -16.98 4.94
C THR A 33 -29.99 -15.67 4.34
N ASP A 34 -29.88 -15.64 3.03
CA ASP A 34 -29.66 -14.39 2.28
C ASP A 34 -31.00 -13.68 2.00
N SER A 35 -30.93 -12.54 1.30
CA SER A 35 -32.12 -11.75 0.92
C SER A 35 -33.04 -12.45 -0.09
N GLU A 36 -32.58 -13.51 -0.74
CA GLU A 36 -33.34 -14.32 -1.70
C GLU A 36 -33.95 -15.58 -1.05
N GLY A 37 -33.64 -15.82 0.23
CA GLY A 37 -34.13 -16.93 1.04
C GLY A 37 -33.25 -18.18 0.95
N PHE A 38 -32.09 -18.16 0.32
CA PHE A 38 -31.16 -19.29 0.28
C PHE A 38 -30.36 -19.40 1.58
N PRO A 39 -30.06 -20.64 2.03
CA PRO A 39 -29.24 -20.84 3.23
C PRO A 39 -27.81 -20.33 3.02
N VAL A 40 -27.25 -19.59 4.00
CA VAL A 40 -25.87 -19.13 3.98
C VAL A 40 -24.99 -20.15 4.68
N ILE A 41 -24.27 -20.96 3.90
CA ILE A 41 -23.40 -22.04 4.37
C ILE A 41 -22.06 -21.46 4.84
N GLY A 42 -21.59 -21.81 6.04
CA GLY A 42 -20.30 -21.37 6.57
C GLY A 42 -20.28 -19.94 7.09
N ALA A 43 -21.45 -19.34 7.35
CA ALA A 43 -21.53 -18.06 8.04
C ALA A 43 -20.99 -18.17 9.46
N SER A 44 -20.16 -17.20 9.87
CA SER A 44 -19.59 -17.15 11.23
C SER A 44 -20.55 -16.46 12.18
N VAL A 45 -20.82 -17.09 13.32
CA VAL A 45 -21.60 -16.56 14.43
C VAL A 45 -20.72 -16.54 15.68
N VAL A 46 -20.34 -15.34 16.15
CA VAL A 46 -19.37 -15.17 17.24
C VAL A 46 -19.93 -14.25 18.32
N VAL A 47 -19.67 -14.58 19.58
CA VAL A 47 -19.93 -13.65 20.69
C VAL A 47 -18.89 -12.54 20.65
N LYS A 48 -19.33 -11.31 20.40
CA LYS A 48 -18.46 -10.13 20.22
C LYS A 48 -17.48 -9.95 21.37
N GLY A 49 -16.20 -9.87 21.04
CA GLY A 49 -15.12 -9.72 22.05
C GLY A 49 -14.64 -11.01 22.70
N THR A 50 -15.07 -12.18 22.19
CA THR A 50 -14.65 -13.50 22.69
C THR A 50 -14.24 -14.41 21.54
N THR A 51 -13.69 -15.59 21.88
CA THR A 51 -13.41 -16.67 20.91
C THR A 51 -14.54 -17.69 20.82
N ASN A 52 -15.67 -17.47 21.52
CA ASN A 52 -16.82 -18.36 21.47
C ASN A 52 -17.62 -18.10 20.18
N GLY A 53 -17.62 -19.06 19.25
CA GLY A 53 -18.30 -18.95 17.97
C GLY A 53 -18.47 -20.28 17.28
N VAL A 54 -19.37 -20.29 16.30
CA VAL A 54 -19.70 -21.44 15.46
C VAL A 54 -19.86 -20.98 14.02
N ILE A 55 -19.91 -21.93 13.07
CA ILE A 55 -20.26 -21.71 11.67
C ILE A 55 -21.60 -22.38 11.35
N SER A 56 -22.35 -21.82 10.39
CA SER A 56 -23.58 -22.42 9.90
C SER A 56 -23.34 -23.66 9.05
N ASP A 57 -24.24 -24.62 9.11
CA ASP A 57 -24.21 -25.86 8.34
C ASP A 57 -24.71 -25.71 6.88
N MET A 58 -24.88 -26.83 6.16
CA MET A 58 -25.30 -26.83 4.76
C MET A 58 -26.74 -26.29 4.54
N ASP A 59 -27.57 -26.32 5.57
CA ASP A 59 -28.93 -25.79 5.56
C ASP A 59 -29.03 -24.39 6.16
N GLY A 60 -27.87 -23.77 6.47
CA GLY A 60 -27.76 -22.44 7.10
C GLY A 60 -28.06 -22.44 8.61
N ASN A 61 -28.22 -23.60 9.27
CA ASN A 61 -28.51 -23.66 10.68
C ASN A 61 -27.26 -23.51 11.52
N TYR A 62 -27.39 -22.90 12.70
CA TYR A 62 -26.33 -22.79 13.69
C TYR A 62 -26.82 -23.07 15.10
N SER A 63 -25.91 -23.48 15.97
CA SER A 63 -26.20 -23.69 17.39
C SER A 63 -24.99 -23.19 18.21
N LEU A 64 -25.18 -22.13 18.97
CA LEU A 64 -24.15 -21.51 19.80
C LEU A 64 -24.57 -21.62 21.27
N SER A 65 -23.71 -22.26 22.07
CA SER A 65 -23.94 -22.49 23.49
C SER A 65 -23.01 -21.60 24.35
N ASN A 66 -23.25 -21.60 25.65
CA ASN A 66 -22.48 -20.81 26.64
C ASN A 66 -22.54 -19.30 26.41
N ILE A 67 -23.73 -18.77 26.14
CA ILE A 67 -23.97 -17.35 25.90
C ILE A 67 -24.60 -16.75 27.15
N SER A 68 -24.01 -15.65 27.65
CA SER A 68 -24.57 -14.88 28.76
C SER A 68 -25.63 -13.89 28.24
N ASN A 69 -26.67 -13.68 29.00
CA ASN A 69 -27.72 -12.71 28.69
C ASN A 69 -27.11 -11.29 28.59
N GLY A 70 -27.50 -10.52 27.56
CA GLY A 70 -27.00 -9.17 27.27
C GLY A 70 -25.78 -9.08 26.35
N THR A 71 -25.20 -10.23 25.95
CA THR A 71 -24.07 -10.23 24.99
C THR A 71 -24.54 -9.92 23.54
N VAL A 72 -23.61 -9.45 22.73
CA VAL A 72 -23.86 -9.16 21.30
C VAL A 72 -23.31 -10.30 20.46
N LEU A 73 -24.14 -10.88 19.62
CA LEU A 73 -23.76 -11.86 18.61
C LEU A 73 -23.46 -11.15 17.30
N LEU A 74 -22.31 -11.46 16.73
CA LEU A 74 -21.88 -10.96 15.42
C LEU A 74 -22.03 -12.07 14.39
N PHE A 75 -22.86 -11.82 13.38
CA PHE A 75 -23.06 -12.66 12.21
C PHE A 75 -22.28 -12.09 11.05
N SER A 76 -21.41 -12.89 10.42
CA SER A 76 -20.58 -12.42 9.31
C SER A 76 -20.38 -13.52 8.26
N PHE A 77 -20.38 -13.12 6.97
CA PHE A 77 -20.06 -13.98 5.85
C PHE A 77 -19.42 -13.15 4.74
N VAL A 78 -18.56 -13.76 3.94
CA VAL A 78 -17.88 -13.07 2.83
C VAL A 78 -18.90 -12.63 1.78
N GLY A 79 -18.95 -11.33 1.48
CA GLY A 79 -19.88 -10.75 0.52
C GLY A 79 -21.26 -10.38 1.07
N LEU A 80 -21.53 -10.62 2.36
CA LEU A 80 -22.76 -10.20 3.03
C LEU A 80 -22.48 -9.17 4.14
N GLU A 81 -23.46 -8.32 4.42
CA GLU A 81 -23.39 -7.30 5.45
C GLU A 81 -23.39 -7.94 6.84
N SER A 82 -22.38 -7.65 7.65
CA SER A 82 -22.29 -8.16 9.01
C SER A 82 -23.40 -7.55 9.87
N GLN A 83 -24.08 -8.39 10.67
CA GLN A 83 -25.17 -7.98 11.55
C GLN A 83 -24.81 -8.25 13.02
N GLU A 84 -25.17 -7.31 13.87
CA GLU A 84 -25.03 -7.44 15.32
C GLU A 84 -26.40 -7.59 15.97
N VAL A 85 -26.59 -8.66 16.74
CA VAL A 85 -27.85 -8.92 17.45
C VAL A 85 -27.59 -9.13 18.93
N LYS A 86 -28.29 -8.38 19.76
CA LYS A 86 -28.20 -8.53 21.21
C LYS A 86 -28.95 -9.75 21.68
N TYR A 87 -28.26 -10.67 22.37
CA TYR A 87 -28.87 -11.85 22.99
C TYR A 87 -29.55 -11.47 24.29
N ASN A 88 -30.87 -11.65 24.39
CA ASN A 88 -31.67 -11.36 25.56
C ASN A 88 -32.38 -12.64 26.10
N GLY A 89 -31.74 -13.82 25.93
CA GLY A 89 -32.28 -15.10 26.40
C GLY A 89 -33.19 -15.82 25.40
N GLN A 90 -33.25 -15.37 24.12
CA GLN A 90 -34.03 -16.06 23.09
C GLN A 90 -33.40 -17.42 22.75
N SER A 91 -34.22 -18.47 22.63
CA SER A 91 -33.76 -19.80 22.21
C SER A 91 -33.51 -19.91 20.71
N VAL A 92 -34.18 -19.07 19.90
CA VAL A 92 -34.07 -19.07 18.44
C VAL A 92 -33.86 -17.64 17.92
N ILE A 93 -32.85 -17.46 17.08
CA ILE A 93 -32.58 -16.19 16.37
C ILE A 93 -32.33 -16.53 14.91
N ASN A 94 -33.24 -16.18 14.03
CA ASN A 94 -33.08 -16.32 12.58
C ASN A 94 -32.59 -14.99 11.99
N ILE A 95 -31.64 -15.07 11.07
CA ILE A 95 -31.00 -13.90 10.46
C ILE A 95 -31.14 -13.97 8.96
N VAL A 96 -31.56 -12.85 8.37
CA VAL A 96 -31.53 -12.63 6.92
C VAL A 96 -30.38 -11.68 6.63
N MET A 97 -29.30 -12.19 6.06
CA MET A 97 -28.13 -11.38 5.69
C MET A 97 -28.37 -10.72 4.34
N LYS A 98 -28.18 -9.41 4.32
CA LYS A 98 -28.26 -8.66 3.06
C LYS A 98 -26.92 -8.73 2.35
N THR A 99 -26.95 -8.72 1.03
CA THR A 99 -25.73 -8.57 0.22
C THR A 99 -25.04 -7.29 0.67
N SER A 100 -23.79 -7.41 1.07
CA SER A 100 -22.98 -6.23 1.41
C SER A 100 -22.87 -5.39 0.15
N SER A 101 -23.46 -4.20 0.16
CA SER A 101 -23.19 -3.19 -0.86
C SER A 101 -21.77 -2.64 -0.72
N VAL A 102 -21.06 -3.04 0.32
CA VAL A 102 -19.60 -2.94 0.46
C VAL A 102 -18.95 -4.26 0.00
N LEU A 103 -19.36 -4.81 -1.13
CA LEU A 103 -18.33 -5.28 -2.05
C LEU A 103 -17.47 -4.05 -2.27
N LEU A 104 -16.20 -4.15 -1.92
CA LEU A 104 -15.17 -3.36 -2.54
C LEU A 104 -15.25 -3.69 -4.04
N ASP A 105 -16.27 -3.14 -4.73
CA ASP A 105 -16.27 -3.02 -6.16
C ASP A 105 -15.05 -2.18 -6.46
N GLU A 106 -13.96 -2.87 -6.73
CA GLU A 106 -12.73 -2.25 -7.21
C GLU A 106 -13.13 -1.56 -8.51
N VAL A 107 -13.49 -0.28 -8.38
CA VAL A 107 -13.85 0.56 -9.52
C VAL A 107 -12.56 0.98 -10.19
N VAL A 108 -12.49 0.82 -11.49
CA VAL A 108 -11.37 1.24 -12.34
C VAL A 108 -11.81 2.47 -13.09
N ALA A 109 -11.03 3.53 -13.03
CA ALA A 109 -11.22 4.69 -13.88
C ALA A 109 -10.76 4.33 -15.29
N ILE A 110 -11.66 4.34 -16.27
CA ILE A 110 -11.32 4.11 -17.69
C ILE A 110 -11.73 5.34 -18.48
N GLY A 111 -10.75 6.10 -18.91
CA GLY A 111 -10.98 7.36 -19.61
C GLY A 111 -11.65 8.39 -18.69
N TYR A 112 -12.81 8.85 -19.11
CA TYR A 112 -13.60 9.83 -18.37
C TYR A 112 -14.75 9.18 -17.55
N GLU A 113 -14.79 7.86 -17.47
CA GLU A 113 -15.87 7.12 -16.81
C GLU A 113 -15.31 6.15 -15.77
N VAL A 114 -15.94 6.09 -14.61
CA VAL A 114 -15.63 5.13 -13.56
C VAL A 114 -16.48 3.89 -13.78
N LYS A 115 -15.86 2.76 -14.12
CA LYS A 115 -16.55 1.47 -14.34
C LYS A 115 -16.15 0.44 -13.28
N LYS A 116 -17.06 -0.46 -12.96
CA LYS A 116 -16.73 -1.61 -12.12
C LYS A 116 -15.72 -2.50 -12.84
N LYS A 117 -14.66 -2.93 -12.16
CA LYS A 117 -13.61 -3.80 -12.72
C LYS A 117 -14.21 -5.07 -13.36
N SER A 118 -15.28 -5.60 -12.78
CA SER A 118 -16.00 -6.77 -13.30
C SER A 118 -16.65 -6.58 -14.68
N VAL A 119 -16.86 -5.34 -15.10
CA VAL A 119 -17.48 -4.99 -16.39
C VAL A 119 -16.44 -4.78 -17.49
N VAL A 120 -15.17 -4.70 -17.11
CA VAL A 120 -14.07 -4.41 -18.06
C VAL A 120 -13.50 -5.70 -18.59
N THR A 121 -13.68 -5.95 -19.88
CA THR A 121 -13.23 -7.17 -20.58
C THR A 121 -11.75 -7.18 -20.94
N GLY A 122 -11.02 -6.08 -20.73
CA GLY A 122 -9.59 -5.95 -21.05
C GLY A 122 -8.65 -6.44 -19.92
N ALA A 123 -7.39 -6.78 -20.25
CA ALA A 123 -6.37 -7.12 -19.26
C ALA A 123 -5.89 -5.87 -18.51
N ILE A 124 -6.58 -5.55 -17.42
CA ILE A 124 -6.24 -4.47 -16.52
C ILE A 124 -5.55 -5.04 -15.27
N SER A 125 -4.44 -4.45 -14.90
CA SER A 125 -3.79 -4.70 -13.61
C SER A 125 -3.91 -3.46 -12.75
N SER A 126 -4.37 -3.61 -11.51
CA SER A 126 -4.47 -2.53 -10.53
C SER A 126 -3.51 -2.74 -9.37
N LEU A 127 -2.96 -1.66 -8.87
CA LEU A 127 -2.15 -1.60 -7.67
C LEU A 127 -2.70 -0.50 -6.77
N ASN A 128 -3.07 -0.85 -5.54
CA ASN A 128 -3.60 0.10 -4.58
C ASN A 128 -2.49 0.79 -3.76
N SER A 129 -2.81 1.92 -3.15
CA SER A 129 -1.90 2.71 -2.33
C SER A 129 -1.21 1.90 -1.23
N LYS A 130 -1.96 1.04 -0.52
CA LYS A 130 -1.41 0.26 0.61
C LYS A 130 -0.32 -0.70 0.19
N GLU A 131 -0.48 -1.34 -0.96
CA GLU A 131 0.53 -2.26 -1.50
C GLU A 131 1.73 -1.51 -2.06
N MET A 132 1.48 -0.39 -2.72
CA MET A 132 2.51 0.46 -3.30
C MET A 132 3.46 1.02 -2.23
N LEU A 133 2.92 1.57 -1.15
CA LEU A 133 3.69 2.24 -0.11
C LEU A 133 4.45 1.30 0.83
N LYS A 134 4.21 -0.02 0.79
CA LYS A 134 4.98 -0.99 1.61
C LYS A 134 6.49 -0.92 1.40
N ALA A 135 6.94 -0.58 0.19
CA ALA A 135 8.36 -0.48 -0.15
C ALA A 135 8.91 0.95 -0.08
N ARG A 136 8.10 1.94 0.31
CA ARG A 136 8.46 3.36 0.35
C ARG A 136 9.24 3.82 -0.88
N PRO A 137 8.66 3.71 -2.08
CA PRO A 137 9.34 4.06 -3.32
C PRO A 137 9.48 5.57 -3.42
N THR A 138 10.67 6.05 -3.81
CA THR A 138 10.92 7.48 -4.08
C THR A 138 10.31 7.96 -5.39
N ASN A 139 10.00 7.02 -6.29
CA ASN A 139 9.38 7.27 -7.58
C ASN A 139 8.26 6.25 -7.84
N VAL A 140 7.18 6.70 -8.47
CA VAL A 140 5.99 5.89 -8.79
C VAL A 140 6.33 4.68 -9.67
N VAL A 141 7.25 4.83 -10.63
CA VAL A 141 7.67 3.73 -11.51
C VAL A 141 8.32 2.59 -10.72
N ASN A 142 9.15 2.92 -9.73
CA ASN A 142 9.77 1.92 -8.85
C ASN A 142 8.74 1.11 -8.05
N ALA A 143 7.61 1.72 -7.72
CA ALA A 143 6.53 1.03 -7.01
C ALA A 143 5.91 -0.11 -7.82
N LEU A 144 6.00 -0.06 -9.14
CA LEU A 144 5.43 -1.06 -10.06
C LEU A 144 6.35 -2.25 -10.28
N ASN A 145 7.63 -2.13 -9.95
CA ASN A 145 8.63 -3.16 -10.21
C ASN A 145 8.30 -4.48 -9.50
N GLY A 146 8.20 -5.57 -10.27
CA GLY A 146 7.92 -6.92 -9.76
C GLY A 146 6.50 -7.13 -9.22
N ARG A 147 5.61 -6.12 -9.26
CA ARG A 147 4.25 -6.19 -8.69
C ARG A 147 3.15 -6.33 -9.73
N VAL A 148 3.43 -5.95 -10.96
CA VAL A 148 2.45 -5.97 -12.05
C VAL A 148 2.95 -6.87 -13.17
N SER A 149 2.22 -7.93 -13.50
CA SER A 149 2.60 -8.85 -14.58
C SER A 149 2.62 -8.14 -15.93
N GLY A 150 3.63 -8.45 -16.76
CA GLY A 150 3.79 -7.83 -18.10
C GLY A 150 4.25 -6.38 -18.08
N VAL A 151 4.70 -5.88 -16.93
CA VAL A 151 5.34 -4.58 -16.76
C VAL A 151 6.80 -4.80 -16.37
N ASN A 152 7.69 -4.19 -17.12
CA ASN A 152 9.12 -4.21 -16.85
C ASN A 152 9.60 -2.79 -16.52
N VAL A 153 10.30 -2.66 -15.42
CA VAL A 153 10.92 -1.42 -14.95
C VAL A 153 12.42 -1.54 -15.15
N VAL A 154 12.97 -0.69 -16.00
CA VAL A 154 14.41 -0.67 -16.30
C VAL A 154 15.03 0.57 -15.69
N THR A 155 15.89 0.36 -14.69
CA THR A 155 16.67 1.43 -14.07
C THR A 155 17.99 1.56 -14.83
N ASN A 156 18.14 2.63 -15.59
CA ASN A 156 19.33 2.88 -16.41
C ASN A 156 20.46 3.57 -15.62
N SER A 157 20.15 4.15 -14.47
CA SER A 157 21.09 4.92 -13.66
C SER A 157 20.77 4.76 -12.17
N GLY A 158 21.80 4.76 -11.34
CA GLY A 158 21.71 4.89 -9.89
C GLY A 158 21.73 6.34 -9.39
N GLN A 159 21.72 7.31 -10.30
CA GLN A 159 21.75 8.71 -9.96
C GLN A 159 20.45 9.10 -9.20
N PRO A 160 20.56 9.86 -8.11
CA PRO A 160 19.39 10.38 -7.39
C PRO A 160 18.45 11.13 -8.33
N GLY A 161 17.14 10.93 -8.14
CA GLY A 161 16.10 11.57 -8.96
C GLY A 161 15.95 11.03 -10.38
N SER A 162 16.81 10.10 -10.84
CA SER A 162 16.64 9.53 -12.18
C SER A 162 15.37 8.70 -12.27
N ALA A 163 14.59 8.91 -13.34
CA ALA A 163 13.37 8.17 -13.58
C ALA A 163 13.67 6.83 -14.27
N PRO A 164 13.23 5.71 -13.72
CA PRO A 164 13.30 4.42 -14.40
C PRO A 164 12.38 4.43 -15.63
N LYS A 165 12.75 3.66 -16.64
CA LYS A 165 11.93 3.43 -17.82
C LYS A 165 10.90 2.35 -17.56
N LEU A 166 9.64 2.65 -17.86
CA LEU A 166 8.54 1.69 -17.81
C LEU A 166 8.25 1.12 -19.18
N VAL A 167 8.20 -0.19 -19.32
CA VAL A 167 7.88 -0.88 -20.56
C VAL A 167 6.75 -1.88 -20.31
N ILE A 168 5.68 -1.80 -21.11
CA ILE A 168 4.52 -2.70 -21.00
C ILE A 168 4.59 -3.71 -22.14
N ARG A 169 4.59 -5.03 -21.79
CA ARG A 169 4.64 -6.16 -22.75
C ARG A 169 5.84 -6.15 -23.70
N GLY A 170 6.92 -5.48 -23.34
CA GLY A 170 8.14 -5.41 -24.14
C GLY A 170 8.18 -4.22 -25.10
N VAL A 171 9.31 -4.08 -25.77
CA VAL A 171 9.56 -2.98 -26.73
C VAL A 171 9.07 -3.40 -28.11
N GLY A 172 8.02 -2.75 -28.60
CA GLY A 172 7.44 -3.01 -29.92
C GLY A 172 7.86 -2.03 -31.01
N THR A 173 8.69 -1.04 -30.70
CA THR A 173 9.09 0.02 -31.64
C THR A 173 10.55 0.43 -31.43
N ASN A 174 11.21 0.85 -32.49
CA ASN A 174 12.55 1.47 -32.43
C ASN A 174 12.51 2.96 -32.01
N GLY A 175 11.31 3.54 -31.89
CA GLY A 175 11.10 4.91 -31.44
C GLY A 175 10.81 4.98 -29.92
N ASN A 176 9.97 5.92 -29.51
CA ASN A 176 9.56 6.06 -28.12
C ASN A 176 8.66 4.89 -27.71
N SER A 177 9.14 4.06 -26.76
CA SER A 177 8.43 2.91 -26.21
C SER A 177 7.79 3.19 -24.84
N ASN A 178 7.75 4.46 -24.39
CA ASN A 178 7.11 4.82 -23.14
C ASN A 178 5.59 4.67 -23.27
N PRO A 179 4.90 4.19 -22.23
CA PRO A 179 3.44 4.21 -22.19
C PRO A 179 2.92 5.63 -22.04
N LEU A 180 1.65 5.84 -22.32
CA LEU A 180 0.96 7.07 -22.02
C LEU A 180 0.61 7.10 -20.52
N TYR A 181 0.99 8.16 -19.82
CA TYR A 181 0.58 8.39 -18.44
C TYR A 181 -0.65 9.29 -18.42
N VAL A 182 -1.64 8.91 -17.61
CA VAL A 182 -2.85 9.71 -17.42
C VAL A 182 -3.11 9.87 -15.93
N ILE A 183 -2.96 11.09 -15.45
CA ILE A 183 -3.08 11.43 -14.02
C ILE A 183 -4.39 12.21 -13.82
N ASP A 184 -5.31 11.63 -13.07
CA ASP A 184 -6.67 12.18 -12.85
C ASP A 184 -7.38 12.61 -14.14
N GLY A 185 -7.17 11.84 -15.23
CA GLY A 185 -7.74 12.12 -16.56
C GLY A 185 -6.90 13.04 -17.45
N LEU A 186 -5.80 13.61 -16.97
CA LEU A 186 -4.90 14.45 -17.75
C LEU A 186 -3.73 13.65 -18.30
N PRO A 187 -3.49 13.64 -19.63
CA PRO A 187 -2.34 12.98 -20.22
C PRO A 187 -1.06 13.74 -19.92
N MET A 188 -0.04 13.03 -19.43
CA MET A 188 1.28 13.53 -19.07
C MET A 188 2.37 12.71 -19.78
N ASP A 189 3.54 13.30 -19.96
CA ASP A 189 4.67 12.61 -20.62
C ASP A 189 5.49 11.77 -19.63
N ASP A 190 5.46 12.10 -18.32
CA ASP A 190 6.12 11.37 -17.25
C ASP A 190 5.32 11.41 -15.94
N MET A 191 5.82 10.71 -14.93
CA MET A 191 5.22 10.63 -13.58
C MET A 191 6.11 11.26 -12.49
N ASN A 192 7.15 11.99 -12.85
CA ASN A 192 8.15 12.47 -11.88
C ASN A 192 7.59 13.53 -10.94
N SER A 193 6.57 14.26 -11.39
CA SER A 193 5.87 15.27 -10.60
C SER A 193 4.89 14.67 -9.58
N VAL A 194 4.59 13.36 -9.67
CA VAL A 194 3.62 12.72 -8.76
C VAL A 194 4.34 12.12 -7.57
N ASN A 195 3.92 12.56 -6.37
CA ASN A 195 4.35 11.94 -5.13
C ASN A 195 3.63 10.59 -4.94
N PRO A 196 4.36 9.47 -4.74
CA PRO A 196 3.74 8.17 -4.45
C PRO A 196 2.74 8.19 -3.28
N ASN A 197 2.95 9.05 -2.28
CA ASN A 197 2.06 9.16 -1.12
C ASN A 197 0.68 9.74 -1.48
N ASP A 198 0.57 10.48 -2.58
CA ASP A 198 -0.68 11.10 -3.04
C ASP A 198 -1.52 10.16 -3.92
N ILE A 199 -1.02 8.99 -4.27
CA ILE A 199 -1.71 8.05 -5.15
C ILE A 199 -2.71 7.21 -4.35
N GLU A 200 -3.91 7.06 -4.89
CA GLU A 200 -4.94 6.14 -4.42
C GLU A 200 -4.82 4.79 -5.12
N SER A 201 -4.76 4.81 -6.46
CA SER A 201 -4.60 3.61 -7.27
C SER A 201 -3.83 3.88 -8.56
N ILE A 202 -3.23 2.82 -9.10
CA ILE A 202 -2.61 2.79 -10.42
C ILE A 202 -3.24 1.64 -11.20
N GLU A 203 -3.81 1.94 -12.36
CA GLU A 203 -4.31 0.94 -13.29
C GLU A 203 -3.46 0.94 -14.56
N ILE A 204 -3.12 -0.26 -15.05
CA ILE A 204 -2.31 -0.41 -16.26
C ILE A 204 -3.15 -1.11 -17.32
N LEU A 205 -3.44 -0.36 -18.40
CA LEU A 205 -4.13 -0.86 -19.57
C LEU A 205 -3.10 -1.42 -20.56
N LYS A 206 -3.05 -2.75 -20.63
CA LYS A 206 -2.03 -3.46 -21.42
C LYS A 206 -2.51 -3.81 -22.83
N ASP A 207 -3.84 -3.82 -23.04
CA ASP A 207 -4.45 -4.22 -24.30
C ASP A 207 -4.90 -3.00 -25.09
N ALA A 208 -4.78 -3.12 -26.42
CA ALA A 208 -5.23 -2.09 -27.36
C ALA A 208 -6.73 -1.77 -27.19
N THR A 209 -7.55 -2.76 -26.86
CA THR A 209 -8.99 -2.57 -26.65
C THR A 209 -9.29 -1.65 -25.46
N SER A 210 -8.60 -1.85 -24.34
CA SER A 210 -8.76 -1.00 -23.14
C SER A 210 -8.16 0.39 -23.35
N ALA A 211 -7.09 0.47 -24.15
CA ALA A 211 -6.36 1.72 -24.44
C ALA A 211 -6.95 2.53 -25.60
N ALA A 212 -7.90 1.97 -26.37
CA ALA A 212 -8.44 2.57 -27.58
C ALA A 212 -9.00 3.99 -27.42
N ILE A 213 -9.59 4.30 -26.26
CA ILE A 213 -10.14 5.62 -25.94
C ILE A 213 -9.07 6.73 -25.92
N TYR A 214 -7.79 6.37 -25.74
CA TYR A 214 -6.67 7.31 -25.72
C TYR A 214 -5.98 7.45 -27.09
N GLY A 215 -6.50 6.73 -28.12
CA GLY A 215 -6.03 6.81 -29.49
C GLY A 215 -4.62 6.27 -29.73
N ALA A 216 -3.94 6.74 -30.78
CA ALA A 216 -2.63 6.25 -31.19
C ALA A 216 -1.52 6.45 -30.14
N ARG A 217 -1.64 7.44 -29.27
CA ARG A 217 -0.69 7.69 -28.17
C ARG A 217 -0.62 6.54 -27.16
N ALA A 218 -1.65 5.70 -27.11
CA ALA A 218 -1.76 4.56 -26.22
C ALA A 218 -1.19 3.25 -26.80
N ALA A 219 -0.52 3.28 -27.94
CA ALA A 219 0.00 2.08 -28.62
C ALA A 219 0.95 1.25 -27.75
N ASN A 220 1.70 1.88 -26.85
CA ASN A 220 2.61 1.22 -25.92
C ASN A 220 1.96 0.90 -24.54
N GLY A 221 0.62 1.01 -24.44
CA GLY A 221 -0.14 0.88 -23.20
C GLY A 221 -0.39 2.21 -22.51
N VAL A 222 -1.24 2.17 -21.47
CA VAL A 222 -1.60 3.35 -20.69
C VAL A 222 -1.46 3.05 -19.21
N VAL A 223 -0.89 3.98 -18.45
CA VAL A 223 -0.83 3.97 -17.00
C VAL A 223 -1.76 5.04 -16.50
N LEU A 224 -2.87 4.62 -15.87
CA LEU A 224 -3.83 5.50 -15.23
C LEU A 224 -3.47 5.65 -13.77
N ILE A 225 -3.35 6.88 -13.32
CA ILE A 225 -3.06 7.21 -11.92
C ILE A 225 -4.24 7.99 -11.38
N THR A 226 -4.87 7.42 -10.37
CA THR A 226 -5.90 8.12 -9.58
C THR A 226 -5.26 8.59 -8.29
N THR A 227 -5.43 9.87 -7.98
CA THR A 227 -4.86 10.42 -6.77
C THR A 227 -5.91 10.54 -5.67
N LYS A 228 -5.43 10.57 -4.44
CA LYS A 228 -6.27 10.72 -3.25
C LYS A 228 -7.10 12.00 -3.31
N LYS A 229 -8.34 11.90 -2.88
CA LYS A 229 -9.28 13.00 -2.76
C LYS A 229 -9.70 13.18 -1.31
N GLY A 230 -10.22 14.36 -0.99
CA GLY A 230 -10.85 14.57 0.30
C GLY A 230 -12.13 13.74 0.43
N GLU A 231 -12.40 13.21 1.62
CA GLU A 231 -13.62 12.48 1.94
C GLU A 231 -14.64 13.46 2.55
N GLU A 232 -15.92 13.37 2.13
CA GLU A 232 -16.99 14.20 2.70
C GLU A 232 -17.14 13.92 4.20
N GLY A 233 -17.33 14.98 4.98
CA GLY A 233 -17.53 14.90 6.42
C GLY A 233 -16.30 14.52 7.25
N LYS A 234 -15.13 14.30 6.63
CA LYS A 234 -13.91 13.93 7.34
C LYS A 234 -12.87 15.05 7.29
N THR A 235 -12.45 15.50 8.44
CA THR A 235 -11.33 16.44 8.58
C THR A 235 -10.19 15.76 9.30
N SER A 236 -9.01 15.74 8.69
CA SER A 236 -7.84 15.11 9.28
C SER A 236 -6.56 15.76 8.79
N ILE A 237 -5.53 15.72 9.62
CA ILE A 237 -4.17 16.06 9.25
C ILE A 237 -3.33 14.82 9.51
N SER A 238 -2.53 14.42 8.54
CA SER A 238 -1.59 13.31 8.66
C SER A 238 -0.20 13.77 8.27
N TYR A 239 0.79 13.23 8.97
CA TYR A 239 2.19 13.36 8.66
C TYR A 239 2.80 11.98 8.49
N ASP A 240 3.50 11.77 7.40
CA ASP A 240 4.32 10.59 7.12
C ASP A 240 5.74 11.04 6.81
N GLY A 241 6.73 10.45 7.47
CA GLY A 241 8.12 10.79 7.22
C GLY A 241 9.01 9.58 7.46
N TYR A 242 10.13 9.55 6.75
CA TYR A 242 11.17 8.57 7.00
C TYR A 242 12.57 9.16 6.78
N TYR A 243 13.52 8.51 7.41
CA TYR A 243 14.95 8.72 7.23
C TYR A 243 15.60 7.37 6.95
N GLY A 244 16.43 7.30 5.95
CA GLY A 244 17.09 6.07 5.54
C GLY A 244 18.48 6.33 4.97
N PHE A 245 19.18 5.24 4.64
CA PHE A 245 20.51 5.29 4.04
C PHE A 245 20.56 4.39 2.81
N SER A 246 21.24 4.85 1.77
CA SER A 246 21.59 4.06 0.60
C SER A 246 23.09 3.74 0.67
N THR A 247 23.43 2.47 0.46
CA THR A 247 24.81 1.99 0.45
C THR A 247 25.05 1.08 -0.74
N VAL A 248 26.29 0.93 -1.15
CA VAL A 248 26.66 -0.06 -2.16
C VAL A 248 26.51 -1.46 -1.57
N GLN A 249 25.71 -2.30 -2.19
CA GLN A 249 25.42 -3.65 -1.70
C GLN A 249 26.62 -4.59 -1.86
N LYS A 250 27.36 -4.47 -2.96
CA LYS A 250 28.51 -5.30 -3.24
C LYS A 250 29.53 -4.51 -4.08
N LYS A 251 30.74 -4.43 -3.61
CA LYS A 251 31.90 -3.94 -4.37
C LYS A 251 32.61 -5.14 -5.00
N PRO A 252 33.11 -5.05 -6.24
CA PRO A 252 34.02 -6.07 -6.76
C PRO A 252 35.33 -6.05 -5.98
N ASP A 253 35.92 -7.22 -5.78
CA ASP A 253 37.27 -7.30 -5.21
C ASP A 253 38.26 -6.86 -6.29
N MET A 254 39.03 -5.81 -5.98
CA MET A 254 40.03 -5.24 -6.86
C MET A 254 41.43 -5.63 -6.40
N LEU A 255 42.36 -5.71 -7.35
CA LEU A 255 43.75 -5.94 -7.04
C LEU A 255 44.32 -4.69 -6.33
N ASN A 256 45.12 -4.95 -5.31
CA ASN A 256 45.94 -3.86 -4.71
C ASN A 256 47.09 -3.49 -5.65
N ALA A 257 47.82 -2.39 -5.32
CA ALA A 257 48.88 -1.87 -6.17
C ALA A 257 50.01 -2.90 -6.45
N LEU A 258 50.31 -3.77 -5.48
CA LEU A 258 51.33 -4.79 -5.62
C LEU A 258 50.87 -5.92 -6.54
N GLU A 259 49.65 -6.43 -6.30
CA GLU A 259 49.03 -7.50 -7.12
C GLU A 259 48.81 -7.05 -8.57
N TYR A 260 48.38 -5.81 -8.77
CA TYR A 260 48.23 -5.23 -10.09
C TYR A 260 49.57 -5.15 -10.81
N THR A 261 50.63 -4.66 -10.15
CA THR A 261 51.98 -4.57 -10.71
C THR A 261 52.51 -5.93 -11.09
N GLN A 262 52.30 -6.95 -10.25
CA GLN A 262 52.69 -8.32 -10.51
C GLN A 262 51.97 -8.92 -11.74
N LEU A 263 50.64 -8.76 -11.80
CA LEU A 263 49.82 -9.17 -12.93
C LEU A 263 50.29 -8.53 -14.25
N MET A 264 50.58 -7.24 -14.23
CA MET A 264 51.02 -6.51 -15.42
C MET A 264 52.41 -6.95 -15.88
N LYS A 265 53.34 -7.29 -14.94
CA LYS A 265 54.63 -7.90 -15.26
C LYS A 265 54.48 -9.26 -15.91
N GLU A 266 53.62 -10.12 -15.39
CA GLU A 266 53.31 -11.42 -15.99
C GLU A 266 52.70 -11.26 -17.39
N PHE A 267 51.77 -10.36 -17.56
CA PHE A 267 51.16 -10.05 -18.84
C PHE A 267 52.22 -9.63 -19.90
N ALA A 268 53.09 -8.68 -19.53
CA ALA A 268 54.15 -8.19 -20.40
C ALA A 268 55.13 -9.32 -20.78
N ALA A 269 55.51 -10.18 -19.82
CA ALA A 269 56.39 -11.33 -20.07
C ALA A 269 55.80 -12.36 -21.02
N ASN A 270 54.48 -12.65 -20.89
CA ASN A 270 53.76 -13.60 -21.73
C ASN A 270 53.52 -13.08 -23.17
N ASP A 271 53.39 -11.76 -23.34
CA ASP A 271 53.16 -11.12 -24.64
C ASP A 271 54.47 -10.86 -25.41
N GLY A 272 55.62 -11.21 -24.82
CA GLY A 272 56.93 -11.06 -25.43
C GLY A 272 57.36 -9.58 -25.56
N ASN A 273 56.64 -8.69 -24.95
CA ASN A 273 56.96 -7.25 -24.88
C ASN A 273 57.76 -6.99 -23.60
N GLU A 274 58.86 -6.24 -23.72
CA GLU A 274 59.45 -5.63 -22.56
C GLU A 274 58.45 -4.68 -21.89
N VAL A 275 58.40 -4.72 -20.55
CA VAL A 275 57.58 -3.80 -19.75
C VAL A 275 57.89 -2.39 -20.25
N GLN A 276 56.98 -1.79 -21.05
CA GLN A 276 57.15 -0.45 -21.57
C GLN A 276 57.22 0.50 -20.37
N ASN A 277 58.39 1.20 -20.26
CA ASN A 277 58.62 2.20 -19.23
C ASN A 277 57.44 3.20 -19.15
N GLY A 278 56.67 3.12 -18.10
CA GLY A 278 55.51 3.99 -17.84
C GLY A 278 54.14 3.29 -17.73
N ILE A 279 54.00 2.02 -18.21
CA ILE A 279 52.73 1.25 -18.05
C ILE A 279 52.76 0.47 -16.73
N VAL A 280 53.93 0.01 -16.31
CA VAL A 280 54.12 -0.70 -15.01
C VAL A 280 55.11 0.08 -14.19
N THR A 281 54.65 0.89 -13.27
CA THR A 281 55.47 1.53 -12.25
C THR A 281 55.53 0.63 -11.02
N GLU A 282 56.70 0.55 -10.39
CA GLU A 282 56.81 -0.09 -9.07
C GLU A 282 55.92 0.62 -8.08
N PRO A 283 55.24 -0.08 -7.17
CA PRO A 283 54.43 0.56 -6.16
C PRO A 283 55.25 1.54 -5.34
N ASN A 284 54.81 2.79 -5.26
CA ASN A 284 55.49 3.86 -4.50
C ASN A 284 55.02 3.91 -3.02
N GLY A 285 54.37 2.86 -2.54
CA GLY A 285 53.80 2.78 -1.20
C GLY A 285 52.40 3.39 -1.07
N ILE A 286 51.83 3.90 -2.18
CA ILE A 286 50.43 4.37 -2.24
C ILE A 286 49.58 3.26 -2.77
N ASP A 287 48.58 2.86 -2.01
CA ASP A 287 47.59 1.84 -2.36
C ASP A 287 46.21 2.40 -2.00
N THR A 288 45.59 3.08 -2.97
CA THR A 288 44.31 3.76 -2.75
C THR A 288 43.16 2.83 -3.22
N ASP A 289 42.28 2.48 -2.32
CA ASP A 289 41.00 1.85 -2.68
C ASP A 289 40.06 2.93 -3.25
N TRP A 290 40.03 3.02 -4.58
CA TRP A 290 39.20 4.00 -5.28
C TRP A 290 37.68 3.74 -5.08
N PHE A 291 37.27 2.51 -4.73
CA PHE A 291 35.88 2.27 -4.39
C PHE A 291 35.51 2.86 -3.02
N ASP A 292 36.40 2.78 -2.04
CA ASP A 292 36.18 3.39 -0.74
C ASP A 292 36.21 4.90 -0.79
N GLU A 293 37.07 5.49 -1.65
CA GLU A 293 37.10 6.93 -1.87
C GLU A 293 35.90 7.46 -2.65
N LEU A 294 35.33 6.65 -3.56
CA LEU A 294 34.26 7.08 -4.45
C LEU A 294 32.87 6.85 -3.90
N PHE A 295 32.69 5.73 -3.17
CA PHE A 295 31.38 5.30 -2.68
C PHE A 295 31.20 5.63 -1.19
N ASN A 296 30.15 6.32 -0.89
CA ASN A 296 29.78 6.69 0.47
C ASN A 296 28.37 6.19 0.84
N THR A 297 28.07 6.24 2.12
CA THR A 297 26.71 6.04 2.62
C THR A 297 25.91 7.32 2.45
N ALA A 298 24.87 7.27 1.64
CA ALA A 298 24.07 8.42 1.27
C ALA A 298 22.74 8.46 2.04
N PRO A 299 22.43 9.53 2.78
CA PRO A 299 21.15 9.68 3.45
C PRO A 299 20.02 9.96 2.46
N ILE A 300 18.83 9.56 2.86
CA ILE A 300 17.56 9.88 2.21
C ILE A 300 16.55 10.30 3.27
N THR A 301 15.87 11.42 3.03
CA THR A 301 14.82 11.92 3.91
C THR A 301 13.56 12.26 3.11
N GLU A 302 12.41 11.91 3.64
CA GLU A 302 11.13 12.31 3.07
C GLU A 302 10.18 12.75 4.19
N HIS A 303 9.49 13.85 3.93
CA HIS A 303 8.46 14.40 4.81
C HIS A 303 7.22 14.72 3.99
N ASN A 304 6.09 14.13 4.37
CA ASN A 304 4.82 14.34 3.70
C ASN A 304 3.75 14.78 4.71
N VAL A 305 3.13 15.91 4.44
CA VAL A 305 2.02 16.43 5.24
C VAL A 305 0.77 16.47 4.36
N THR A 306 -0.30 15.83 4.82
CA THR A 306 -1.57 15.83 4.10
C THR A 306 -2.67 16.34 5.03
N ALA A 307 -3.40 17.36 4.59
CA ALA A 307 -4.57 17.91 5.26
C ALA A 307 -5.82 17.64 4.42
N THR A 308 -6.79 16.95 5.01
CA THR A 308 -8.09 16.69 4.41
C THR A 308 -9.14 17.53 5.15
N LEU A 309 -9.92 18.28 4.41
CA LEU A 309 -11.03 19.08 4.90
C LEU A 309 -12.31 18.61 4.21
N GLY A 310 -13.24 18.02 4.96
CA GLY A 310 -14.49 17.50 4.43
C GLY A 310 -15.71 18.14 5.09
N SER A 311 -16.65 18.57 4.27
CA SER A 311 -17.98 19.04 4.67
C SER A 311 -19.04 18.27 3.91
N LYS A 312 -20.34 18.48 4.24
CA LYS A 312 -21.44 17.91 3.46
C LYS A 312 -21.55 18.48 2.04
N GLN A 313 -20.95 19.63 1.79
CA GLN A 313 -21.03 20.35 0.52
C GLN A 313 -19.82 20.13 -0.36
N GLY A 314 -18.73 19.60 0.18
CA GLY A 314 -17.52 19.33 -0.58
C GLY A 314 -16.35 18.92 0.28
N SER A 315 -15.29 18.56 -0.37
CA SER A 315 -14.06 18.12 0.27
C SER A 315 -12.84 18.70 -0.43
N SER A 316 -11.78 18.91 0.33
CA SER A 316 -10.49 19.38 -0.17
C SER A 316 -9.37 18.54 0.45
N LEU A 317 -8.34 18.23 -0.32
CA LEU A 317 -7.12 17.60 0.13
C LEU A 317 -5.94 18.48 -0.31
N LEU A 318 -5.14 18.89 0.65
CA LEU A 318 -3.84 19.55 0.43
C LEU A 318 -2.75 18.60 0.89
N SER A 319 -1.80 18.31 0.01
CA SER A 319 -0.60 17.53 0.32
C SER A 319 0.64 18.34 -0.01
N VAL A 320 1.63 18.29 0.86
CA VAL A 320 2.96 18.89 0.65
C VAL A 320 4.00 17.83 0.99
N ASN A 321 4.88 17.56 0.05
CA ASN A 321 5.96 16.58 0.20
C ASN A 321 7.31 17.26 -0.03
N TYR A 322 8.27 16.90 0.81
CA TYR A 322 9.69 17.22 0.68
C TYR A 322 10.48 15.92 0.65
N LEU A 323 11.27 15.72 -0.38
CA LEU A 323 12.19 14.60 -0.55
C LEU A 323 13.59 15.15 -0.79
N ASN A 324 14.56 14.69 0.01
CA ASN A 324 15.98 14.88 -0.25
C ASN A 324 16.67 13.52 -0.29
N GLN A 325 17.43 13.27 -1.34
CA GLN A 325 18.16 12.03 -1.58
C GLN A 325 19.58 12.37 -2.03
N ASP A 326 20.57 11.96 -1.27
CA ASP A 326 21.96 12.07 -1.66
C ASP A 326 22.40 10.85 -2.47
N GLY A 327 23.41 11.01 -3.32
CA GLY A 327 23.99 9.96 -4.14
C GLY A 327 25.08 9.20 -3.40
N ILE A 328 25.17 7.90 -3.70
CA ILE A 328 26.23 7.03 -3.16
C ILE A 328 27.59 7.26 -3.81
N VAL A 329 27.68 8.11 -4.84
CA VAL A 329 28.90 8.43 -5.60
C VAL A 329 29.12 9.92 -5.55
N GLY A 330 30.33 10.35 -5.19
CA GLY A 330 30.76 11.74 -5.28
C GLY A 330 30.29 12.62 -4.12
N GLU A 331 29.94 12.04 -2.98
CA GLU A 331 29.53 12.72 -1.75
C GLU A 331 28.45 13.80 -1.99
N ASP A 332 28.70 15.04 -1.58
CA ASP A 332 27.81 16.19 -1.68
C ASP A 332 27.55 16.71 -3.10
N LYS A 333 28.28 16.17 -4.10
CA LYS A 333 28.14 16.58 -5.52
C LYS A 333 27.00 15.87 -6.25
N SER A 334 26.40 14.86 -5.63
CA SER A 334 25.30 14.08 -6.21
C SER A 334 24.13 14.09 -5.24
N SER A 335 23.19 14.99 -5.43
CA SER A 335 21.98 15.10 -4.61
C SER A 335 20.75 15.38 -5.49
N PHE A 336 19.61 15.04 -4.98
CA PHE A 336 18.31 15.30 -5.59
C PHE A 336 17.34 15.78 -4.53
N GLU A 337 16.78 16.94 -4.78
CA GLU A 337 15.75 17.53 -3.93
C GLU A 337 14.47 17.72 -4.73
N ARG A 338 13.33 17.36 -4.14
CA ARG A 338 12.02 17.55 -4.74
C ARG A 338 11.03 18.06 -3.71
N VAL A 339 10.40 19.18 -4.01
CA VAL A 339 9.25 19.70 -3.27
C VAL A 339 8.03 19.57 -4.17
N THR A 340 6.98 18.95 -3.69
CA THR A 340 5.70 18.88 -4.41
C THR A 340 4.58 19.38 -3.52
N ALA A 341 3.69 20.17 -4.10
CA ALA A 341 2.46 20.60 -3.45
C ALA A 341 1.27 20.24 -4.35
N ARG A 342 0.23 19.69 -3.75
CA ARG A 342 -0.96 19.25 -4.46
C ARG A 342 -2.22 19.69 -3.74
N LEU A 343 -3.16 20.25 -4.48
CA LEU A 343 -4.49 20.59 -4.01
C LEU A 343 -5.55 19.90 -4.86
N ASN A 344 -6.37 19.09 -4.23
CA ASN A 344 -7.59 18.52 -4.82
C ASN A 344 -8.79 19.04 -4.07
N SER A 345 -9.73 19.66 -4.79
CA SER A 345 -10.97 20.15 -4.21
C SER A 345 -12.16 19.72 -5.06
N SER A 346 -13.22 19.29 -4.39
CA SER A 346 -14.52 19.04 -5.00
C SER A 346 -15.59 19.77 -4.23
N TYR A 347 -16.50 20.44 -4.93
CA TYR A 347 -17.58 21.17 -4.33
C TYR A 347 -18.89 20.93 -5.07
N ASN A 348 -19.94 20.63 -4.33
CA ASN A 348 -21.27 20.34 -4.87
C ASN A 348 -22.14 21.60 -4.77
N ILE A 349 -22.47 22.19 -5.90
CA ILE A 349 -23.38 23.34 -6.00
C ILE A 349 -24.66 22.86 -6.69
N ASN A 350 -25.79 22.85 -5.98
CA ASN A 350 -27.12 22.59 -6.56
C ASN A 350 -27.16 21.42 -7.55
N LYS A 351 -26.66 20.23 -7.17
CA LYS A 351 -26.52 19.01 -7.98
C LYS A 351 -25.45 19.05 -9.07
N VAL A 352 -24.62 20.08 -9.14
CA VAL A 352 -23.44 20.16 -10.00
C VAL A 352 -22.18 20.00 -9.14
N THR A 353 -21.31 19.09 -9.49
CA THR A 353 -20.02 18.92 -8.82
C THR A 353 -18.93 19.64 -9.61
N ILE A 354 -18.20 20.54 -8.97
CA ILE A 354 -17.03 21.20 -9.54
C ILE A 354 -15.79 20.52 -8.95
N LEU A 355 -14.93 20.02 -9.83
CA LEU A 355 -13.65 19.43 -9.47
C LEU A 355 -12.53 20.40 -9.84
N PHE A 356 -11.65 20.67 -8.89
CA PHE A 356 -10.41 21.42 -9.11
C PHE A 356 -9.23 20.58 -8.63
N SER A 357 -8.22 20.40 -9.49
CA SER A 357 -6.97 19.74 -9.13
C SER A 357 -5.81 20.58 -9.65
N ALA A 358 -4.87 20.91 -8.79
CA ALA A 358 -3.62 21.56 -9.14
C ALA A 358 -2.45 20.67 -8.69
N LEU A 359 -1.50 20.48 -9.59
CA LEU A 359 -0.24 19.80 -9.37
C LEU A 359 0.87 20.80 -9.66
N THR A 360 1.79 20.95 -8.72
CA THR A 360 3.00 21.78 -8.88
C THR A 360 4.21 21.00 -8.47
#